data_559fa3dedf53faf54bfea1ec7a45454a
#
_entry.id   559fa3dedf53faf54bfea1ec7a45454a
#
_cell.length_a   1.000
_cell.length_b   1.000
_cell.length_c   1.000
_cell.angle_alpha   90.00
_cell.angle_beta   90.00
_cell.angle_gamma   90.00
#
_symmetry.space_group_name_H-M   'P 1'
#
loop_
_entity.id
_entity.type
_entity.pdbx_description
1 polymer ?
#
loop_
_entity_poly.entity_id
_entity_poly.type
_entity_poly.pdbx_seq_one_letter_code
_entity_poly.pdbx_strand_id
1 'polypeptide(L)'
;MKIVLSISAKTDKNTNKSEILLRLIVGKVNGKTVAYRAKSGVFVYPERWNAKNQCINKDVRAKHVAGKKQKDLLEELDKTHTRLTELCRTITEQFRDTPIEQVTGEWLDRVIDEFHFPDKYKEVEELPEFFACFDAFLERHKLSEVRKKNFRVIYRALQRYELWSGKKLELDAVTFETLRDIEEFFRNEHTYFAQDKSGKLVPVKKYKVVYDAFPEKRTPQPRGQNTINDIFTKLRTFYIWCIDNGKTANNPFKHYKIEECVYGTPYYITIEERNQLYKADLSARPALAVQRDIFVFQCLIGCRVGDLYKFTKANVINGAIEYIARKTRDNRPITVRVPLNSIAKEILDKYANYEGKTLLPYISEQKYNQAIKDAFTLAGITRVVSVLNPQTREQVPTPINEVASSHLARRCFVGNLYKQVKDPNLVGELSGHKRGSKAFVRYREIDEEIKQDLVRLLE
;
A
#
# COMPACT_ATOMS: atom_id res chain seq x y z
N MET A 1 35.84 36.07 17.61
CA MET A 1 36.28 35.79 16.24
C MET A 1 36.56 37.07 15.47
N LYS A 2 37.57 37.08 14.58
CA LYS A 2 37.87 38.19 13.68
C LYS A 2 38.38 37.62 12.36
N ILE A 3 37.83 38.09 11.24
CA ILE A 3 38.32 37.77 9.88
C ILE A 3 39.24 38.91 9.45
N VAL A 4 40.42 38.58 8.98
CA VAL A 4 41.44 39.50 8.40
C VAL A 4 41.68 39.11 6.97
N LEU A 5 41.54 40.04 6.05
CA LEU A 5 41.70 39.84 4.62
C LEU A 5 43.04 40.44 4.15
N SER A 6 43.71 39.75 3.25
CA SER A 6 44.93 40.24 2.59
C SER A 6 44.95 39.75 1.14
N ILE A 7 45.79 40.28 0.33
CA ILE A 7 45.94 39.83 -1.06
C ILE A 7 47.22 38.99 -1.22
N SER A 8 47.16 37.96 -2.06
CA SER A 8 48.30 37.14 -2.42
C SER A 8 49.33 37.96 -3.21
N ALA A 9 50.61 37.74 -2.91
CA ALA A 9 51.68 38.32 -3.71
C ALA A 9 51.79 37.73 -5.13
N LYS A 10 51.15 36.55 -5.35
CA LYS A 10 51.16 35.90 -6.68
C LYS A 10 49.97 36.38 -7.46
N THR A 11 50.23 36.89 -8.66
CA THR A 11 49.21 37.30 -9.64
C THR A 11 49.10 36.24 -10.72
N ASP A 12 47.86 35.88 -11.06
CA ASP A 12 47.58 34.99 -12.21
C ASP A 12 47.95 35.71 -13.52
N LYS A 13 48.80 35.07 -14.33
CA LYS A 13 49.32 35.70 -15.59
C LYS A 13 48.24 35.87 -16.67
N ASN A 14 47.18 35.08 -16.64
CA ASN A 14 46.13 35.10 -17.65
C ASN A 14 45.06 36.14 -17.31
N THR A 15 44.76 36.31 -16.01
CA THR A 15 43.69 37.21 -15.55
C THR A 15 44.16 38.54 -14.98
N ASN A 16 45.51 38.64 -14.72
CA ASN A 16 46.13 39.77 -13.99
C ASN A 16 45.50 40.04 -12.60
N LYS A 17 44.92 39.00 -11.98
CA LYS A 17 44.30 39.09 -10.64
C LYS A 17 45.08 38.29 -9.60
N SER A 18 45.01 38.77 -8.38
CA SER A 18 45.56 38.07 -7.22
C SER A 18 44.43 37.56 -6.35
N GLU A 19 44.63 36.40 -5.73
CA GLU A 19 43.65 35.81 -4.82
C GLU A 19 43.65 36.55 -3.49
N ILE A 20 42.47 36.78 -2.95
CA ILE A 20 42.27 37.31 -1.58
C ILE A 20 42.51 36.16 -0.60
N LEU A 21 43.39 36.37 0.36
CA LEU A 21 43.69 35.43 1.44
C LEU A 21 42.90 35.78 2.68
N LEU A 22 42.39 34.80 3.35
CA LEU A 22 41.57 34.90 4.55
C LEU A 22 42.38 34.38 5.74
N ARG A 23 42.37 35.14 6.86
CA ARG A 23 42.87 34.72 8.15
C ARG A 23 41.77 34.82 9.18
N LEU A 24 41.30 33.70 9.66
CA LEU A 24 40.33 33.56 10.73
C LEU A 24 41.06 33.54 12.08
N ILE A 25 40.87 34.57 12.90
CA ILE A 25 41.39 34.60 14.28
C ILE A 25 40.23 34.15 15.19
N VAL A 26 40.39 32.96 15.77
CA VAL A 26 39.41 32.30 16.61
C VAL A 26 39.37 32.94 18.02
N GLY A 27 40.52 33.14 18.61
CA GLY A 27 40.66 33.69 19.96
C GLY A 27 42.04 33.35 20.57
N LYS A 28 42.15 33.47 21.91
CA LYS A 28 43.34 33.02 22.66
C LYS A 28 43.00 31.70 23.37
N VAL A 29 43.85 30.69 23.17
CA VAL A 29 43.79 29.42 23.90
C VAL A 29 45.16 29.25 24.56
N ASN A 30 45.18 29.05 25.88
CA ASN A 30 46.38 28.97 26.70
C ASN A 30 47.36 30.17 26.47
N GLY A 31 46.83 31.38 26.34
CA GLY A 31 47.60 32.60 26.16
C GLY A 31 48.11 32.84 24.74
N LYS A 32 47.99 31.87 23.82
CA LYS A 32 48.40 31.97 22.41
C LYS A 32 47.21 32.25 21.51
N THR A 33 47.42 33.16 20.52
CA THR A 33 46.39 33.44 19.52
C THR A 33 46.28 32.28 18.52
N VAL A 34 45.07 31.67 18.44
CA VAL A 34 44.76 30.65 17.46
C VAL A 34 44.18 31.33 16.22
N ALA A 35 44.79 31.09 15.08
CA ALA A 35 44.36 31.62 13.80
C ALA A 35 44.64 30.67 12.67
N TYR A 36 43.67 30.53 11.73
CA TYR A 36 43.80 29.69 10.55
C TYR A 36 43.87 30.58 9.31
N ARG A 37 44.60 30.13 8.28
CA ARG A 37 44.72 30.83 7.00
C ARG A 37 44.15 29.93 5.90
N ALA A 38 43.40 30.54 5.00
CA ALA A 38 42.85 29.85 3.84
C ALA A 38 42.85 30.76 2.62
N LYS A 39 42.72 30.14 1.46
CA LYS A 39 42.46 30.82 0.19
C LYS A 39 40.96 31.07 0.08
N SER A 40 40.60 32.31 -0.26
CA SER A 40 39.14 32.63 -0.35
C SER A 40 38.48 32.16 -1.63
N GLY A 41 39.21 31.77 -2.66
CA GLY A 41 38.65 31.52 -4.00
C GLY A 41 38.15 32.77 -4.71
N VAL A 42 38.37 33.96 -4.15
CA VAL A 42 37.94 35.23 -4.71
C VAL A 42 39.13 36.01 -5.20
N PHE A 43 39.07 36.50 -6.43
CA PHE A 43 40.21 37.13 -7.10
C PHE A 43 39.94 38.59 -7.43
N VAL A 44 40.89 39.47 -7.24
CA VAL A 44 40.80 40.90 -7.50
C VAL A 44 42.07 41.44 -8.17
N TYR A 45 41.95 42.50 -8.92
CA TYR A 45 43.14 43.19 -9.44
C TYR A 45 43.94 43.80 -8.30
N PRO A 46 45.30 43.60 -8.20
CA PRO A 46 46.12 44.07 -7.11
C PRO A 46 45.99 45.55 -6.84
N GLU A 47 45.90 46.37 -7.87
CA GLU A 47 45.74 47.83 -7.80
C GLU A 47 44.36 48.27 -7.28
N ARG A 48 43.41 47.33 -7.21
CA ARG A 48 42.08 47.55 -6.69
C ARG A 48 41.89 47.06 -5.24
N TRP A 49 42.98 46.58 -4.63
CA TRP A 49 42.96 46.15 -3.21
C TRP A 49 43.43 47.26 -2.29
N ASN A 50 42.63 47.64 -1.33
CA ASN A 50 43.01 48.57 -0.26
C ASN A 50 43.45 47.79 0.98
N ALA A 51 44.77 47.66 1.16
CA ALA A 51 45.36 46.87 2.24
C ALA A 51 45.06 47.47 3.65
N LYS A 52 44.93 48.81 3.77
CA LYS A 52 44.63 49.44 5.04
C LYS A 52 43.22 49.16 5.51
N ASN A 53 42.27 49.19 4.61
CA ASN A 53 40.85 48.98 4.93
C ASN A 53 40.42 47.53 4.66
N GLN A 54 41.27 46.68 4.16
CA GLN A 54 41.05 45.28 3.83
C GLN A 54 39.79 45.08 2.94
N CYS A 55 39.65 45.94 1.92
CA CYS A 55 38.48 45.97 1.05
C CYS A 55 38.87 46.23 -0.39
N ILE A 56 37.93 45.96 -1.30
CA ILE A 56 38.03 46.23 -2.74
C ILE A 56 37.76 47.73 -2.99
N ASN A 57 38.68 48.43 -3.62
CA ASN A 57 38.49 49.81 -4.02
C ASN A 57 37.67 49.86 -5.31
N LYS A 58 36.45 50.39 -5.21
CA LYS A 58 35.52 50.54 -6.36
C LYS A 58 35.64 51.88 -7.11
N ASP A 59 36.52 52.77 -6.65
CA ASP A 59 36.74 54.04 -7.37
C ASP A 59 37.50 53.83 -8.69
N VAL A 60 36.74 53.67 -9.74
CA VAL A 60 37.24 53.43 -11.11
C VAL A 60 37.78 54.65 -11.81
N ARG A 61 37.69 55.87 -11.20
CA ARG A 61 38.19 57.11 -11.77
C ARG A 61 39.68 57.26 -11.62
N ALA A 62 40.32 56.64 -10.63
CA ALA A 62 41.70 56.85 -10.30
C ALA A 62 42.73 56.04 -11.12
N LYS A 63 42.39 54.84 -11.60
CA LYS A 63 43.24 53.97 -12.43
C LYS A 63 42.42 53.04 -13.32
N HIS A 64 42.72 52.98 -14.60
CA HIS A 64 42.13 52.07 -15.56
C HIS A 64 42.88 50.74 -15.61
N VAL A 65 42.16 49.61 -15.65
CA VAL A 65 42.73 48.31 -16.04
C VAL A 65 42.77 48.24 -17.55
N ALA A 66 43.94 47.97 -18.13
CA ALA A 66 44.12 47.93 -19.57
C ALA A 66 43.14 46.96 -20.24
N GLY A 67 42.43 47.47 -21.28
CA GLY A 67 41.55 46.67 -22.09
C GLY A 67 40.08 46.56 -21.67
N LYS A 68 39.66 47.17 -20.51
CA LYS A 68 38.23 47.13 -20.06
C LYS A 68 37.55 48.50 -20.04
N LYS A 69 36.28 48.54 -20.44
CA LYS A 69 35.43 49.70 -20.23
C LYS A 69 35.16 49.96 -18.76
N GLN A 70 35.06 51.22 -18.36
CA GLN A 70 34.87 51.63 -16.96
C GLN A 70 33.63 50.98 -16.30
N LYS A 71 32.52 50.86 -17.06
CA LYS A 71 31.27 50.26 -16.59
C LYS A 71 31.42 48.76 -16.31
N ASP A 72 32.09 48.04 -17.22
CA ASP A 72 32.28 46.58 -17.07
C ASP A 72 33.21 46.26 -15.87
N LEU A 73 34.23 47.11 -15.67
CA LEU A 73 35.12 46.97 -14.51
C LEU A 73 34.37 47.22 -13.19
N LEU A 74 33.50 48.24 -13.14
CA LEU A 74 32.74 48.51 -11.93
C LEU A 74 31.78 47.36 -11.59
N GLU A 75 31.10 46.82 -12.57
CA GLU A 75 30.21 45.68 -12.39
C GLU A 75 30.95 44.43 -11.90
N GLU A 76 32.14 44.18 -12.42
CA GLU A 76 32.99 43.07 -12.00
C GLU A 76 33.47 43.25 -10.54
N LEU A 77 33.88 44.47 -10.17
CA LEU A 77 34.32 44.79 -8.79
C LEU A 77 33.15 44.67 -7.80
N ASP A 78 31.94 45.08 -8.22
CA ASP A 78 30.74 44.90 -7.37
C ASP A 78 30.39 43.44 -7.15
N LYS A 79 30.40 42.62 -8.18
CA LYS A 79 30.20 41.16 -8.07
C LYS A 79 31.25 40.52 -7.15
N THR A 80 32.51 40.90 -7.31
CA THR A 80 33.62 40.38 -6.49
C THR A 80 33.47 40.80 -5.03
N HIS A 81 33.09 42.04 -4.77
CA HIS A 81 32.85 42.57 -3.44
C HIS A 81 31.67 41.86 -2.76
N THR A 82 30.55 41.68 -3.44
CA THR A 82 29.36 40.98 -2.94
C THR A 82 29.74 39.56 -2.57
N ARG A 83 30.41 38.83 -3.46
CA ARG A 83 30.82 37.44 -3.22
C ARG A 83 31.77 37.30 -2.01
N LEU A 84 32.74 38.23 -1.85
CA LEU A 84 33.63 38.24 -0.70
C LEU A 84 32.87 38.55 0.61
N THR A 85 31.92 39.47 0.58
CA THR A 85 31.09 39.82 1.73
C THR A 85 30.19 38.65 2.16
N GLU A 86 29.59 37.97 1.21
CA GLU A 86 28.76 36.79 1.46
C GLU A 86 29.59 35.64 2.03
N LEU A 87 30.79 35.38 1.50
CA LEU A 87 31.72 34.38 2.04
C LEU A 87 32.06 34.67 3.51
N CYS A 88 32.44 35.92 3.82
CA CYS A 88 32.73 36.32 5.19
C CYS A 88 31.53 36.18 6.13
N ARG A 89 30.33 36.45 5.63
CA ARG A 89 29.06 36.26 6.37
C ARG A 89 28.83 34.77 6.64
N THR A 90 28.92 33.91 5.64
CA THR A 90 28.75 32.45 5.76
C THR A 90 29.73 31.87 6.79
N ILE A 91 31.01 32.24 6.71
CA ILE A 91 32.01 31.80 7.70
C ILE A 91 31.64 32.26 9.11
N THR A 92 31.10 33.50 9.26
CA THR A 92 30.70 34.03 10.55
C THR A 92 29.48 33.31 11.13
N GLU A 93 28.51 33.00 10.31
CA GLU A 93 27.29 32.26 10.68
C GLU A 93 27.66 30.84 11.10
N GLN A 94 28.38 30.09 10.26
CA GLN A 94 28.81 28.73 10.59
C GLN A 94 29.73 28.65 11.82
N PHE A 95 30.56 29.65 12.01
CA PHE A 95 31.42 29.72 13.22
C PHE A 95 30.58 29.83 14.52
N ARG A 96 29.44 30.52 14.49
CA ARG A 96 28.55 30.67 15.68
C ARG A 96 27.94 29.32 16.09
N ASP A 97 27.65 28.47 15.11
CA ASP A 97 26.96 27.21 15.30
C ASP A 97 27.94 26.03 15.51
N THR A 98 29.25 26.26 15.31
CA THR A 98 30.29 25.21 15.43
C THR A 98 30.99 25.30 16.78
N PRO A 99 31.10 24.20 17.56
CA PRO A 99 31.91 24.13 18.77
C PRO A 99 33.37 24.55 18.50
N ILE A 100 33.97 25.35 19.40
CA ILE A 100 35.26 25.96 19.14
C ILE A 100 36.39 24.96 18.94
N GLU A 101 36.27 23.75 19.51
CA GLU A 101 37.21 22.65 19.40
C GLU A 101 37.22 22.04 18.01
N GLN A 102 36.16 22.20 17.24
CA GLN A 102 35.99 21.69 15.87
C GLN A 102 36.42 22.73 14.84
N VAL A 103 36.66 23.96 15.23
CA VAL A 103 37.11 25.02 14.32
C VAL A 103 38.62 24.84 14.07
N THR A 104 38.95 24.25 12.94
CA THR A 104 40.32 23.97 12.47
C THR A 104 40.58 24.63 11.12
N GLY A 105 41.80 24.48 10.60
CA GLY A 105 42.11 24.89 9.23
C GLY A 105 41.28 24.13 8.18
N GLU A 106 41.12 22.82 8.39
CA GLU A 106 40.29 21.97 7.51
C GLU A 106 38.81 22.36 7.55
N TRP A 107 38.31 22.72 8.72
CA TRP A 107 36.94 23.25 8.85
C TRP A 107 36.78 24.53 8.02
N LEU A 108 37.76 25.46 8.08
CA LEU A 108 37.70 26.70 7.32
C LEU A 108 37.75 26.44 5.81
N ASP A 109 38.64 25.56 5.35
CA ASP A 109 38.73 25.18 3.95
C ASP A 109 37.46 24.52 3.45
N ARG A 110 36.84 23.67 4.28
CA ARG A 110 35.52 23.05 3.98
C ARG A 110 34.42 24.08 3.81
N VAL A 111 34.32 25.04 4.73
CA VAL A 111 33.28 26.10 4.66
C VAL A 111 33.43 26.95 3.40
N ILE A 112 34.68 27.23 3.00
CA ILE A 112 34.98 27.97 1.75
C ILE A 112 34.63 27.13 0.53
N ASP A 113 34.98 25.85 0.51
CA ASP A 113 34.69 24.94 -0.60
C ASP A 113 33.16 24.74 -0.75
N GLU A 114 32.43 24.58 0.34
CA GLU A 114 30.96 24.48 0.38
C GLU A 114 30.28 25.76 -0.15
N PHE A 115 30.80 26.94 0.18
CA PHE A 115 30.30 28.21 -0.33
C PHE A 115 30.48 28.32 -1.86
N HIS A 116 31.62 27.86 -2.41
CA HIS A 116 31.90 27.93 -3.85
C HIS A 116 31.22 26.81 -4.64
N PHE A 117 31.02 25.65 -4.03
CA PHE A 117 30.51 24.42 -4.65
C PHE A 117 29.40 23.80 -3.79
N PRO A 118 28.29 24.51 -3.55
CA PRO A 118 27.23 24.00 -2.68
C PRO A 118 26.65 22.67 -3.15
N ASP A 119 26.63 22.41 -4.45
CA ASP A 119 26.09 21.14 -5.00
C ASP A 119 26.96 19.92 -4.63
N LYS A 120 28.26 20.11 -4.34
CA LYS A 120 29.17 19.06 -3.89
C LYS A 120 28.86 18.59 -2.45
N TYR A 121 28.27 19.45 -1.63
CA TYR A 121 27.96 19.23 -0.22
C TYR A 121 26.44 19.13 0.05
N LYS A 122 25.62 19.29 -1.00
CA LYS A 122 24.24 18.82 -0.87
C LYS A 122 24.33 17.35 -0.55
N GLU A 123 23.97 16.96 0.68
CA GLU A 123 23.56 15.60 0.93
C GLU A 123 22.53 15.31 -0.15
N VAL A 124 22.86 14.43 -1.09
CA VAL A 124 21.87 13.73 -1.86
C VAL A 124 21.08 13.01 -0.75
N GLU A 125 19.96 13.56 -0.29
CA GLU A 125 18.96 12.74 0.37
C GLU A 125 18.77 11.59 -0.60
N GLU A 126 19.36 10.44 -0.28
CA GLU A 126 19.09 9.21 -1.00
C GLU A 126 17.59 9.08 -0.93
N LEU A 127 16.93 9.39 -2.06
CA LEU A 127 15.49 9.26 -2.17
C LEU A 127 15.17 7.85 -1.69
N PRO A 128 14.34 7.72 -0.66
CA PRO A 128 14.21 6.44 0.01
C PRO A 128 13.78 5.41 -1.03
N GLU A 129 14.56 4.37 -1.20
CA GLU A 129 14.34 3.32 -2.17
C GLU A 129 12.89 2.82 -2.05
N PHE A 130 12.16 2.69 -3.16
CA PHE A 130 10.73 2.34 -3.18
C PHE A 130 10.41 1.15 -2.26
N PHE A 131 11.18 0.09 -2.35
CA PHE A 131 10.97 -1.11 -1.56
C PHE A 131 11.36 -0.95 -0.09
N ALA A 132 12.35 -0.13 0.24
CA ALA A 132 12.68 0.21 1.63
C ALA A 132 11.53 1.00 2.29
N CYS A 133 10.91 1.93 1.55
CA CYS A 133 9.70 2.62 2.01
C CYS A 133 8.51 1.68 2.17
N PHE A 134 8.37 0.68 1.29
CA PHE A 134 7.30 -0.31 1.40
C PHE A 134 7.49 -1.19 2.63
N ASP A 135 8.72 -1.59 2.96
CA ASP A 135 9.04 -2.32 4.19
C ASP A 135 8.75 -1.48 5.44
N ALA A 136 9.17 -0.21 5.47
CA ALA A 136 8.86 0.71 6.55
C ALA A 136 7.33 0.90 6.73
N PHE A 137 6.57 0.98 5.64
CA PHE A 137 5.11 1.01 5.68
C PHE A 137 4.53 -0.26 6.34
N LEU A 138 5.01 -1.44 5.95
CA LEU A 138 4.53 -2.71 6.52
C LEU A 138 4.82 -2.86 8.01
N GLU A 139 5.90 -2.24 8.50
CA GLU A 139 6.28 -2.25 9.90
C GLU A 139 5.48 -1.23 10.73
N ARG A 140 5.39 0.00 10.24
CA ARG A 140 4.90 1.14 11.01
C ARG A 140 3.40 1.39 10.85
N HIS A 141 2.81 1.04 9.71
CA HIS A 141 1.38 1.24 9.49
C HIS A 141 0.55 0.18 10.22
N LYS A 142 -0.50 0.61 10.91
CA LYS A 142 -1.37 -0.29 11.71
C LYS A 142 -2.17 -1.24 10.80
N LEU A 143 -1.59 -2.38 10.50
CA LEU A 143 -2.17 -3.43 9.67
C LEU A 143 -2.37 -4.73 10.45
N SER A 144 -3.45 -5.44 10.16
CA SER A 144 -3.59 -6.83 10.63
C SER A 144 -2.60 -7.75 9.89
N GLU A 145 -2.19 -8.86 10.51
CA GLU A 145 -1.26 -9.82 9.90
C GLU A 145 -1.73 -10.35 8.54
N VAL A 146 -3.05 -10.53 8.36
CA VAL A 146 -3.63 -10.93 7.07
C VAL A 146 -3.43 -9.84 6.01
N ARG A 147 -3.61 -8.56 6.38
CA ARG A 147 -3.38 -7.44 5.46
C ARG A 147 -1.90 -7.31 5.11
N LYS A 148 -0.99 -7.46 6.08
CA LYS A 148 0.46 -7.48 5.82
C LYS A 148 0.83 -8.58 4.81
N LYS A 149 0.30 -9.80 4.97
CA LYS A 149 0.51 -10.90 4.00
C LYS A 149 0.02 -10.51 2.59
N ASN A 150 -1.14 -9.88 2.47
CA ASN A 150 -1.66 -9.44 1.18
C ASN A 150 -0.79 -8.35 0.55
N PHE A 151 -0.28 -7.39 1.32
CA PHE A 151 0.67 -6.40 0.85
C PHE A 151 2.00 -7.03 0.40
N ARG A 152 2.50 -8.06 1.11
CA ARG A 152 3.71 -8.79 0.72
C ARG A 152 3.57 -9.51 -0.64
N VAL A 153 2.38 -9.97 -0.99
CA VAL A 153 2.11 -10.53 -2.33
C VAL A 153 2.25 -9.43 -3.40
N ILE A 154 1.69 -8.25 -3.14
CA ILE A 154 1.81 -7.10 -4.06
C ILE A 154 3.27 -6.66 -4.17
N TYR A 155 3.99 -6.58 -3.06
CA TYR A 155 5.40 -6.25 -2.98
C TYR A 155 6.24 -7.14 -3.93
N ARG A 156 6.14 -8.47 -3.81
CA ARG A 156 6.86 -9.40 -4.69
C ARG A 156 6.43 -9.29 -6.14
N ALA A 157 5.16 -9.04 -6.39
CA ALA A 157 4.67 -8.84 -7.76
C ALA A 157 5.23 -7.55 -8.39
N LEU A 158 5.43 -6.48 -7.61
CA LEU A 158 6.12 -5.26 -8.05
C LEU A 158 7.60 -5.49 -8.30
N GLN A 159 8.29 -6.28 -7.46
CA GLN A 159 9.67 -6.69 -7.71
C GLN A 159 9.80 -7.48 -9.03
N ARG A 160 8.85 -8.38 -9.31
CA ARG A 160 8.81 -9.08 -10.59
C ARG A 160 8.53 -8.15 -11.77
N TYR A 161 7.63 -7.17 -11.59
CA TYR A 161 7.40 -6.15 -12.61
C TYR A 161 8.67 -5.35 -12.93
N GLU A 162 9.38 -4.87 -11.90
CA GLU A 162 10.62 -4.12 -12.06
C GLU A 162 11.68 -4.94 -12.84
N LEU A 163 11.90 -6.18 -12.42
CA LEU A 163 12.87 -7.05 -13.08
C LEU A 163 12.45 -7.44 -14.51
N TRP A 164 11.15 -7.63 -14.74
CA TRP A 164 10.61 -7.97 -16.06
C TRP A 164 10.64 -6.81 -17.05
N SER A 165 10.25 -5.64 -16.59
CA SER A 165 10.19 -4.43 -17.43
C SER A 165 11.56 -3.76 -17.60
N GLY A 166 12.51 -4.04 -16.72
CA GLY A 166 13.80 -3.33 -16.64
C GLY A 166 13.67 -1.88 -16.16
N LYS A 167 12.49 -1.46 -15.68
CA LYS A 167 12.22 -0.11 -15.18
C LYS A 167 12.29 -0.11 -13.66
N LYS A 168 13.24 0.62 -13.07
CA LYS A 168 13.32 0.78 -11.61
C LYS A 168 12.12 1.58 -11.09
N LEU A 169 11.53 1.12 -9.99
CA LEU A 169 10.46 1.83 -9.30
C LEU A 169 11.07 2.83 -8.31
N GLU A 170 10.83 4.10 -8.52
CA GLU A 170 11.22 5.20 -7.64
C GLU A 170 9.97 5.98 -7.24
N LEU A 171 9.83 6.32 -5.95
CA LEU A 171 8.60 6.95 -5.43
C LEU A 171 8.21 8.21 -6.19
N ASP A 172 9.19 9.05 -6.51
CA ASP A 172 8.95 10.34 -7.17
C ASP A 172 8.83 10.21 -8.70
N ALA A 173 9.29 9.10 -9.29
CA ALA A 173 9.25 8.86 -10.73
C ALA A 173 8.05 8.04 -11.21
N VAL A 174 7.28 7.42 -10.30
CA VAL A 174 6.06 6.70 -10.69
C VAL A 174 5.01 7.68 -11.20
N THR A 175 4.59 7.51 -12.44
CA THR A 175 3.56 8.31 -13.09
C THR A 175 2.25 7.54 -13.27
N PHE A 176 1.26 8.19 -13.86
CA PHE A 176 0.03 7.55 -14.32
C PHE A 176 0.32 6.41 -15.32
N GLU A 177 1.23 6.64 -16.26
CA GLU A 177 1.65 5.65 -17.26
C GLU A 177 2.32 4.45 -16.59
N THR A 178 3.17 4.67 -15.59
CA THR A 178 3.78 3.60 -14.79
C THR A 178 2.71 2.75 -14.10
N LEU A 179 1.67 3.36 -13.55
CA LEU A 179 0.57 2.62 -12.92
C LEU A 179 -0.21 1.78 -13.96
N ARG A 180 -0.39 2.28 -15.19
CA ARG A 180 -1.01 1.49 -16.27
C ARG A 180 -0.15 0.31 -16.70
N ASP A 181 1.16 0.51 -16.86
CA ASP A 181 2.10 -0.57 -17.18
C ASP A 181 2.07 -1.66 -16.09
N ILE A 182 2.04 -1.27 -14.81
CA ILE A 182 1.90 -2.19 -13.67
C ILE A 182 0.57 -2.94 -13.73
N GLU A 183 -0.53 -2.25 -14.06
CA GLU A 183 -1.84 -2.89 -14.19
C GLU A 183 -1.84 -3.92 -15.32
N GLU A 184 -1.31 -3.57 -16.48
CA GLU A 184 -1.19 -4.47 -17.61
C GLU A 184 -0.35 -5.71 -17.27
N PHE A 185 0.80 -5.52 -16.62
CA PHE A 185 1.60 -6.62 -16.10
C PHE A 185 0.81 -7.52 -15.15
N PHE A 186 0.09 -6.95 -14.18
CA PHE A 186 -0.71 -7.74 -13.24
C PHE A 186 -1.84 -8.51 -13.91
N ARG A 187 -2.48 -7.95 -14.93
CA ARG A 187 -3.51 -8.65 -15.71
C ARG A 187 -2.94 -9.81 -16.51
N ASN A 188 -1.74 -9.63 -17.06
CA ASN A 188 -1.12 -10.55 -17.99
C ASN A 188 -0.07 -11.49 -17.37
N GLU A 189 0.34 -11.33 -16.12
CA GLU A 189 1.38 -12.15 -15.48
C GLU A 189 1.12 -13.65 -15.60
N HIS A 190 -0.14 -14.09 -15.55
CA HIS A 190 -0.52 -15.49 -15.68
C HIS A 190 -0.18 -16.09 -17.07
N THR A 191 -0.10 -15.26 -18.12
CA THR A 191 0.24 -15.72 -19.50
C THR A 191 1.73 -16.05 -19.64
N TYR A 192 2.56 -15.67 -18.67
CA TYR A 192 3.97 -16.04 -18.62
C TYR A 192 4.21 -17.43 -18.04
N PHE A 193 3.15 -18.24 -17.92
CA PHE A 193 3.21 -19.61 -17.46
C PHE A 193 2.60 -20.55 -18.52
N ALA A 194 3.23 -21.71 -18.69
CA ALA A 194 2.76 -22.76 -19.57
C ALA A 194 2.74 -24.10 -18.83
N GLN A 195 1.92 -25.03 -19.29
CA GLN A 195 1.92 -26.38 -18.75
C GLN A 195 3.18 -27.14 -19.22
N ASP A 196 3.86 -27.77 -18.26
CA ASP A 196 4.92 -28.72 -18.55
C ASP A 196 4.33 -30.09 -18.96
N LYS A 197 5.19 -31.08 -19.24
CA LYS A 197 4.80 -32.44 -19.64
C LYS A 197 3.96 -33.16 -18.57
N SER A 198 3.98 -32.69 -17.31
CA SER A 198 3.18 -33.23 -16.21
C SER A 198 1.84 -32.51 -16.01
N GLY A 199 1.55 -31.49 -16.82
CA GLY A 199 0.37 -30.63 -16.70
C GLY A 199 0.51 -29.55 -15.63
N LYS A 200 1.71 -29.41 -15.03
CA LYS A 200 1.97 -28.37 -14.02
C LYS A 200 2.31 -27.05 -14.69
N LEU A 201 1.70 -25.95 -14.20
CA LEU A 201 2.05 -24.60 -14.66
C LEU A 201 3.45 -24.20 -14.17
N VAL A 202 4.34 -23.93 -15.11
CA VAL A 202 5.71 -23.47 -14.87
C VAL A 202 5.98 -22.18 -15.66
N PRO A 203 6.87 -21.30 -15.18
CA PRO A 203 7.18 -20.07 -15.91
C PRO A 203 7.88 -20.38 -17.23
N VAL A 204 7.51 -19.66 -18.30
CA VAL A 204 8.19 -19.74 -19.59
C VAL A 204 9.66 -19.31 -19.46
N LYS A 205 10.54 -19.82 -20.36
CA LYS A 205 12.00 -19.61 -20.25
C LYS A 205 12.41 -18.16 -20.01
N LYS A 206 11.78 -17.21 -20.68
CA LYS A 206 12.08 -15.77 -20.54
C LYS A 206 11.67 -15.22 -19.16
N TYR A 207 10.60 -15.73 -18.55
CA TYR A 207 10.08 -15.25 -17.27
C TYR A 207 10.65 -16.03 -16.07
N LYS A 208 11.32 -17.17 -16.31
CA LYS A 208 11.81 -18.06 -15.27
C LYS A 208 12.76 -17.35 -14.29
N VAL A 209 13.73 -16.58 -14.80
CA VAL A 209 14.69 -15.84 -13.96
C VAL A 209 13.99 -14.84 -13.05
N VAL A 210 12.97 -14.13 -13.58
CA VAL A 210 12.16 -13.16 -12.83
C VAL A 210 11.37 -13.85 -11.72
N TYR A 211 10.72 -14.98 -12.07
CA TYR A 211 9.88 -15.68 -11.10
C TYR A 211 10.68 -16.40 -10.02
N ASP A 212 11.82 -16.98 -10.37
CA ASP A 212 12.72 -17.65 -9.41
C ASP A 212 13.33 -16.67 -8.41
N ALA A 213 13.55 -15.40 -8.79
CA ALA A 213 14.01 -14.36 -7.88
C ALA A 213 12.95 -13.99 -6.83
N PHE A 214 11.67 -13.96 -7.21
CA PHE A 214 10.56 -13.54 -6.32
C PHE A 214 9.36 -14.50 -6.42
N PRO A 215 9.51 -15.76 -5.96
CA PRO A 215 8.50 -16.78 -6.16
C PRO A 215 7.28 -16.60 -5.27
N GLU A 216 6.16 -17.16 -5.69
CA GLU A 216 4.92 -17.26 -4.93
C GLU A 216 4.58 -18.71 -4.58
N LYS A 217 3.85 -18.90 -3.48
CA LYS A 217 3.34 -20.22 -3.08
C LYS A 217 2.38 -20.83 -4.10
N ARG A 218 1.67 -20.00 -4.84
CA ARG A 218 0.74 -20.40 -5.90
C ARG A 218 1.11 -19.68 -7.17
N THR A 219 1.11 -20.39 -8.27
CA THR A 219 1.27 -19.80 -9.60
C THR A 219 0.25 -18.67 -9.80
N PRO A 220 0.67 -17.52 -10.33
CA PRO A 220 -0.22 -16.43 -10.66
C PRO A 220 -1.38 -16.89 -11.54
N GLN A 221 -2.60 -16.57 -11.13
CA GLN A 221 -3.82 -16.86 -11.87
C GLN A 221 -4.32 -15.58 -12.54
N PRO A 222 -5.16 -15.70 -13.58
CA PRO A 222 -5.82 -14.55 -14.19
C PRO A 222 -6.50 -13.67 -13.10
N ARG A 223 -6.20 -12.38 -13.09
CA ARG A 223 -6.77 -11.44 -12.11
C ARG A 223 -7.97 -10.72 -12.72
N GLY A 224 -9.14 -10.94 -12.12
CA GLY A 224 -10.35 -10.20 -12.47
C GLY A 224 -10.34 -8.77 -11.93
N GLN A 225 -11.29 -7.96 -12.40
CA GLN A 225 -11.39 -6.52 -12.07
C GLN A 225 -11.37 -6.24 -10.56
N ASN A 226 -12.06 -7.02 -9.74
CA ASN A 226 -12.11 -6.80 -8.30
C ASN A 226 -10.76 -7.04 -7.60
N THR A 227 -9.95 -7.96 -8.13
CA THR A 227 -8.58 -8.20 -7.64
C THR A 227 -7.66 -7.05 -8.00
N ILE A 228 -7.76 -6.54 -9.22
CA ILE A 228 -7.01 -5.34 -9.67
C ILE A 228 -7.41 -4.13 -8.84
N ASN A 229 -8.71 -3.87 -8.66
CA ASN A 229 -9.21 -2.80 -7.80
C ASN A 229 -8.62 -2.89 -6.37
N ASP A 230 -8.61 -4.07 -5.76
CA ASP A 230 -8.07 -4.30 -4.42
C ASP A 230 -6.56 -4.04 -4.35
N ILE A 231 -5.80 -4.46 -5.37
CA ILE A 231 -4.35 -4.22 -5.49
C ILE A 231 -4.08 -2.71 -5.56
N PHE A 232 -4.72 -2.00 -6.49
CA PHE A 232 -4.48 -0.57 -6.69
C PHE A 232 -5.01 0.29 -5.54
N THR A 233 -6.08 -0.12 -4.87
CA THR A 233 -6.53 0.50 -3.62
C THR A 233 -5.47 0.38 -2.52
N LYS A 234 -4.79 -0.75 -2.42
CA LYS A 234 -3.70 -0.96 -1.47
C LYS A 234 -2.46 -0.15 -1.85
N LEU A 235 -2.09 -0.12 -3.13
CA LEU A 235 -0.98 0.72 -3.61
C LEU A 235 -1.25 2.20 -3.33
N ARG A 236 -2.47 2.68 -3.57
CA ARG A 236 -2.87 4.03 -3.19
C ARG A 236 -2.73 4.28 -1.68
N THR A 237 -3.11 3.31 -0.85
CA THR A 237 -2.93 3.41 0.61
C THR A 237 -1.45 3.54 0.99
N PHE A 238 -0.57 2.79 0.33
CA PHE A 238 0.88 2.91 0.51
C PHE A 238 1.40 4.30 0.12
N TYR A 239 1.01 4.83 -1.05
CA TYR A 239 1.42 6.17 -1.49
C TYR A 239 0.92 7.28 -0.57
N ILE A 240 -0.33 7.21 -0.12
CA ILE A 240 -0.87 8.17 0.87
C ILE A 240 -0.02 8.14 2.14
N TRP A 241 0.32 6.94 2.64
CA TRP A 241 1.19 6.81 3.80
C TRP A 241 2.59 7.41 3.54
N CYS A 242 3.18 7.20 2.37
CA CYS A 242 4.47 7.80 2.01
C CYS A 242 4.40 9.33 2.01
N ILE A 243 3.34 9.91 1.46
CA ILE A 243 3.10 11.37 1.44
C ILE A 243 2.94 11.90 2.88
N ASP A 244 2.09 11.26 3.68
CA ASP A 244 1.81 11.67 5.07
C ASP A 244 3.05 11.58 5.98
N ASN A 245 4.03 10.73 5.61
CA ASN A 245 5.29 10.57 6.34
C ASN A 245 6.48 11.27 5.66
N GLY A 246 6.25 12.18 4.73
CA GLY A 246 7.28 13.00 4.08
C GLY A 246 8.29 12.21 3.23
N LYS A 247 7.93 11.01 2.74
CA LYS A 247 8.81 10.17 1.92
C LYS A 247 8.78 10.55 0.45
N THR A 248 7.72 11.21 0.01
CA THR A 248 7.53 11.72 -1.35
C THR A 248 6.45 12.80 -1.34
N ALA A 249 6.51 13.73 -2.28
CA ALA A 249 5.41 14.64 -2.61
C ALA A 249 4.57 14.12 -3.80
N ASN A 250 5.04 13.07 -4.48
CA ASN A 250 4.41 12.52 -5.66
C ASN A 250 3.14 11.74 -5.32
N ASN A 251 2.04 12.05 -5.99
CA ASN A 251 0.79 11.29 -5.92
C ASN A 251 0.38 10.78 -7.31
N PRO A 252 0.85 9.61 -7.74
CA PRO A 252 0.54 9.07 -9.05
C PRO A 252 -0.94 8.72 -9.23
N PHE A 253 -1.68 8.59 -8.12
CA PHE A 253 -3.13 8.31 -8.12
C PHE A 253 -4.00 9.55 -8.33
N LYS A 254 -3.43 10.76 -8.40
CA LYS A 254 -4.20 11.99 -8.64
C LYS A 254 -4.98 11.93 -9.95
N HIS A 255 -4.37 11.37 -10.98
CA HIS A 255 -4.96 11.22 -12.31
C HIS A 255 -5.30 9.78 -12.69
N TYR A 256 -4.93 8.80 -11.86
CA TYR A 256 -5.24 7.38 -12.07
C TYR A 256 -6.55 7.02 -11.39
N LYS A 257 -7.59 6.80 -12.19
CA LYS A 257 -8.89 6.34 -11.71
C LYS A 257 -8.87 4.83 -11.54
N ILE A 258 -8.90 4.35 -10.30
CA ILE A 258 -9.10 2.92 -10.03
C ILE A 258 -10.51 2.54 -10.47
N GLU A 259 -10.62 1.62 -11.44
CA GLU A 259 -11.90 1.14 -11.93
C GLU A 259 -12.73 0.51 -10.81
N GLU A 260 -14.04 0.67 -10.89
CA GLU A 260 -14.95 0.14 -9.89
C GLU A 260 -15.01 -1.40 -9.90
N CYS A 261 -15.35 -1.94 -8.74
CA CYS A 261 -15.61 -3.37 -8.64
C CYS A 261 -16.85 -3.76 -9.43
N VAL A 262 -16.77 -4.90 -10.12
CA VAL A 262 -17.90 -5.49 -10.83
C VAL A 262 -18.44 -6.68 -10.06
N TYR A 263 -19.77 -6.82 -10.06
CA TYR A 263 -20.44 -7.86 -9.31
C TYR A 263 -21.58 -8.45 -10.15
N GLY A 264 -21.68 -9.76 -10.16
CA GLY A 264 -22.81 -10.45 -10.75
C GLY A 264 -24.03 -10.40 -9.84
N THR A 265 -25.17 -10.79 -10.40
CA THR A 265 -26.42 -10.98 -9.65
C THR A 265 -26.18 -12.02 -8.56
N PRO A 266 -26.42 -11.71 -7.29
CA PRO A 266 -26.25 -12.69 -6.24
C PRO A 266 -27.31 -13.79 -6.37
N TYR A 267 -26.92 -15.02 -6.09
CA TYR A 267 -27.80 -16.20 -6.00
C TYR A 267 -27.73 -16.78 -4.60
N TYR A 268 -28.80 -17.42 -4.16
CA TYR A 268 -28.89 -18.15 -2.90
C TYR A 268 -29.83 -19.35 -3.06
N ILE A 269 -29.80 -20.31 -2.12
CA ILE A 269 -30.75 -21.42 -2.07
C ILE A 269 -32.02 -21.00 -1.33
N THR A 270 -33.14 -21.50 -1.78
CA THR A 270 -34.44 -21.28 -1.12
C THR A 270 -34.56 -22.08 0.18
N ILE A 271 -35.60 -21.85 0.94
CA ILE A 271 -35.91 -22.64 2.15
C ILE A 271 -36.20 -24.09 1.77
N GLU A 272 -36.87 -24.30 0.65
CA GLU A 272 -37.22 -25.63 0.10
C GLU A 272 -35.95 -26.39 -0.29
N GLU A 273 -35.06 -25.78 -1.03
CA GLU A 273 -33.78 -26.36 -1.41
C GLU A 273 -32.91 -26.69 -0.18
N ARG A 274 -32.85 -25.80 0.83
CA ARG A 274 -32.18 -26.08 2.09
C ARG A 274 -32.79 -27.27 2.82
N ASN A 275 -34.11 -27.38 2.87
CA ASN A 275 -34.82 -28.48 3.49
C ASN A 275 -34.65 -29.79 2.72
N GLN A 276 -34.65 -29.74 1.37
CA GLN A 276 -34.31 -30.86 0.50
C GLN A 276 -32.90 -31.37 0.82
N LEU A 277 -31.91 -30.47 0.91
CA LEU A 277 -30.55 -30.83 1.29
C LEU A 277 -30.48 -31.49 2.67
N TYR A 278 -31.19 -30.93 3.66
CA TYR A 278 -31.22 -31.49 5.01
C TYR A 278 -31.78 -32.90 5.07
N LYS A 279 -32.84 -33.16 4.29
CA LYS A 279 -33.53 -34.47 4.23
C LYS A 279 -32.87 -35.48 3.29
N ALA A 280 -31.86 -35.05 2.49
CA ALA A 280 -31.19 -35.94 1.56
C ALA A 280 -30.56 -37.14 2.29
N ASP A 281 -30.79 -38.35 1.78
CA ASP A 281 -30.16 -39.54 2.33
C ASP A 281 -28.68 -39.60 1.95
N LEU A 282 -27.84 -39.44 2.95
CA LEU A 282 -26.38 -39.52 2.88
C LEU A 282 -25.84 -40.62 3.80
N SER A 283 -26.66 -41.62 4.15
CA SER A 283 -26.29 -42.73 5.03
C SER A 283 -25.06 -43.48 4.54
N ALA A 284 -24.92 -43.66 3.24
CA ALA A 284 -23.74 -44.27 2.57
C ALA A 284 -22.48 -43.39 2.69
N ARG A 285 -22.57 -42.13 3.10
CA ARG A 285 -21.45 -41.18 3.23
C ARG A 285 -21.52 -40.40 4.54
N PRO A 286 -21.32 -41.04 5.72
CA PRO A 286 -21.54 -40.41 7.03
C PRO A 286 -20.71 -39.12 7.22
N ALA A 287 -19.45 -39.09 6.76
CA ALA A 287 -18.63 -37.89 6.84
C ALA A 287 -19.19 -36.70 6.02
N LEU A 288 -19.83 -36.97 4.88
CA LEU A 288 -20.51 -35.97 4.08
C LEU A 288 -21.79 -35.48 4.74
N ALA A 289 -22.57 -36.39 5.37
CA ALA A 289 -23.77 -36.05 6.13
C ALA A 289 -23.46 -35.06 7.25
N VAL A 290 -22.33 -35.21 7.95
CA VAL A 290 -21.86 -34.26 8.96
C VAL A 290 -21.64 -32.86 8.35
N GLN A 291 -20.98 -32.77 7.21
CA GLN A 291 -20.71 -31.48 6.58
C GLN A 291 -22.00 -30.84 5.98
N ARG A 292 -22.95 -31.65 5.51
CA ARG A 292 -24.28 -31.22 5.12
C ARG A 292 -25.02 -30.60 6.32
N ASP A 293 -25.01 -31.24 7.49
CA ASP A 293 -25.65 -30.73 8.70
C ASP A 293 -25.02 -29.39 9.15
N ILE A 294 -23.68 -29.31 9.09
CA ILE A 294 -22.96 -28.07 9.38
C ILE A 294 -23.35 -26.95 8.41
N PHE A 295 -23.51 -27.25 7.13
CA PHE A 295 -23.94 -26.26 6.14
C PHE A 295 -25.39 -25.79 6.37
N VAL A 296 -26.29 -26.71 6.68
CA VAL A 296 -27.67 -26.37 7.03
C VAL A 296 -27.70 -25.51 8.31
N PHE A 297 -26.94 -25.89 9.34
CA PHE A 297 -26.78 -25.08 10.56
C PHE A 297 -26.27 -23.68 10.21
N GLN A 298 -25.26 -23.56 9.36
CA GLN A 298 -24.74 -22.26 8.92
C GLN A 298 -25.80 -21.45 8.16
N CYS A 299 -26.67 -22.09 7.36
CA CYS A 299 -27.81 -21.43 6.70
C CYS A 299 -28.82 -20.86 7.72
N LEU A 300 -28.95 -21.48 8.91
CA LEU A 300 -29.88 -21.07 9.94
C LEU A 300 -29.32 -19.99 10.88
N ILE A 301 -27.98 -19.87 10.95
CA ILE A 301 -27.30 -18.89 11.80
C ILE A 301 -26.81 -17.68 10.97
N GLY A 302 -26.57 -17.85 9.68
CA GLY A 302 -26.11 -16.77 8.78
C GLY A 302 -24.72 -16.26 9.03
N CYS A 303 -23.90 -16.93 9.84
CA CYS A 303 -22.54 -16.53 10.18
C CYS A 303 -21.55 -16.76 9.02
N ARG A 304 -20.41 -16.04 9.05
CA ARG A 304 -19.30 -16.35 8.14
C ARG A 304 -18.58 -17.63 8.59
N VAL A 305 -18.03 -18.37 7.63
CA VAL A 305 -17.25 -19.61 7.95
C VAL A 305 -16.13 -19.37 8.96
N GLY A 306 -15.44 -18.22 8.86
CA GLY A 306 -14.40 -17.87 9.83
C GLY A 306 -14.89 -17.55 11.24
N ASP A 307 -16.18 -17.24 11.41
CA ASP A 307 -16.85 -17.11 12.71
C ASP A 307 -17.38 -18.49 13.16
N LEU A 308 -18.03 -19.23 12.27
CA LEU A 308 -18.55 -20.59 12.49
C LEU A 308 -17.49 -21.51 13.13
N TYR A 309 -16.28 -21.53 12.55
CA TYR A 309 -15.17 -22.39 12.99
C TYR A 309 -14.63 -22.06 14.41
N LYS A 310 -15.08 -20.96 14.98
CA LYS A 310 -14.71 -20.54 16.33
C LYS A 310 -15.79 -20.82 17.36
N PHE A 311 -16.96 -21.26 16.93
CA PHE A 311 -18.02 -21.58 17.87
C PHE A 311 -17.65 -22.77 18.74
N THR A 312 -17.91 -22.62 20.00
CA THR A 312 -17.80 -23.62 21.06
C THR A 312 -19.16 -23.77 21.74
N LYS A 313 -19.30 -24.74 22.64
CA LYS A 313 -20.54 -24.91 23.44
C LYS A 313 -20.89 -23.64 24.24
N ALA A 314 -19.88 -22.82 24.63
CA ALA A 314 -20.09 -21.54 25.31
C ALA A 314 -20.79 -20.45 24.48
N ASN A 315 -20.85 -20.61 23.16
CA ASN A 315 -21.58 -19.68 22.29
C ASN A 315 -23.09 -19.95 22.24
N VAL A 316 -23.54 -21.09 22.81
CA VAL A 316 -24.97 -21.40 22.91
C VAL A 316 -25.49 -20.85 24.23
N ILE A 317 -26.19 -19.72 24.19
CA ILE A 317 -26.64 -18.98 25.36
C ILE A 317 -28.15 -18.78 25.27
N ASN A 318 -28.89 -19.28 26.24
CA ASN A 318 -30.35 -19.09 26.32
C ASN A 318 -31.10 -19.37 25.00
N GLY A 319 -30.80 -20.51 24.37
CA GLY A 319 -31.42 -20.93 23.11
C GLY A 319 -31.06 -20.11 21.87
N ALA A 320 -29.92 -19.41 21.89
CA ALA A 320 -29.40 -18.64 20.78
C ALA A 320 -27.89 -18.88 20.62
N ILE A 321 -27.37 -18.60 19.41
CA ILE A 321 -25.92 -18.45 19.18
C ILE A 321 -25.55 -16.99 19.39
N GLU A 322 -24.61 -16.74 20.29
CA GLU A 322 -24.05 -15.42 20.54
C GLU A 322 -22.56 -15.37 20.23
N TYR A 323 -22.15 -14.35 19.46
CA TYR A 323 -20.74 -14.17 19.09
C TYR A 323 -20.42 -12.73 18.67
N ILE A 324 -19.15 -12.33 18.78
CA ILE A 324 -18.65 -11.06 18.22
C ILE A 324 -18.09 -11.35 16.83
N ALA A 325 -18.68 -10.72 15.80
CA ALA A 325 -18.26 -10.92 14.43
C ALA A 325 -16.80 -10.48 14.21
N ARG A 326 -15.94 -11.42 13.76
CA ARG A 326 -14.49 -11.19 13.60
C ARG A 326 -14.14 -9.96 12.76
N LYS A 327 -14.89 -9.70 11.68
CA LYS A 327 -14.61 -8.59 10.76
C LYS A 327 -14.79 -7.20 11.40
N THR A 328 -15.57 -7.13 12.49
CA THR A 328 -15.88 -5.86 13.17
C THR A 328 -15.22 -5.73 14.54
N ARG A 329 -14.58 -6.80 15.04
CA ARG A 329 -14.02 -6.90 16.40
C ARG A 329 -13.01 -5.79 16.72
N ASP A 330 -12.11 -5.50 15.78
CA ASP A 330 -10.96 -4.63 16.03
C ASP A 330 -11.31 -3.12 15.98
N ASN A 331 -12.46 -2.74 15.36
CA ASN A 331 -12.84 -1.33 15.23
C ASN A 331 -14.11 -0.97 16.03
N ARG A 332 -15.19 -1.74 15.83
CA ARG A 332 -16.47 -1.62 16.55
C ARG A 332 -17.04 -3.01 16.71
N PRO A 333 -16.81 -3.68 17.85
CA PRO A 333 -17.33 -5.01 18.08
C PRO A 333 -18.88 -4.99 18.01
N ILE A 334 -19.44 -5.86 17.18
CA ILE A 334 -20.87 -6.08 17.07
C ILE A 334 -21.16 -7.47 17.62
N THR A 335 -21.90 -7.54 18.71
CA THR A 335 -22.44 -8.79 19.22
C THR A 335 -23.63 -9.19 18.34
N VAL A 336 -23.53 -10.39 17.78
CA VAL A 336 -24.60 -10.99 16.98
C VAL A 336 -25.27 -12.07 17.84
N ARG A 337 -26.59 -12.00 17.95
CA ARG A 337 -27.40 -12.99 18.65
C ARG A 337 -28.44 -13.54 17.69
N VAL A 338 -28.40 -14.84 17.42
CA VAL A 338 -29.31 -15.55 16.54
C VAL A 338 -30.06 -16.62 17.31
N PRO A 339 -31.37 -16.46 17.56
CA PRO A 339 -32.17 -17.50 18.18
C PRO A 339 -32.19 -18.79 17.35
N LEU A 340 -32.08 -19.92 18.03
CA LEU A 340 -32.10 -21.24 17.40
C LEU A 340 -33.52 -21.69 17.11
N ASN A 341 -33.80 -21.97 15.83
CA ASN A 341 -35.03 -22.63 15.42
C ASN A 341 -34.98 -24.15 15.70
N SER A 342 -36.05 -24.88 15.45
CA SER A 342 -36.18 -26.32 15.70
C SER A 342 -35.08 -27.14 15.00
N ILE A 343 -34.84 -26.89 13.73
CA ILE A 343 -33.85 -27.62 12.92
C ILE A 343 -32.40 -27.35 13.46
N ALA A 344 -32.10 -26.10 13.84
CA ALA A 344 -30.81 -25.78 14.41
C ALA A 344 -30.57 -26.47 15.76
N LYS A 345 -31.60 -26.57 16.58
CA LYS A 345 -31.57 -27.33 17.85
C LYS A 345 -31.36 -28.81 17.59
N GLU A 346 -32.15 -29.41 16.70
CA GLU A 346 -32.03 -30.81 16.31
C GLU A 346 -30.61 -31.15 15.84
N ILE A 347 -29.99 -30.28 15.03
CA ILE A 347 -28.60 -30.48 14.60
C ILE A 347 -27.65 -30.43 15.81
N LEU A 348 -27.81 -29.47 16.74
CA LEU A 348 -26.95 -29.39 17.92
C LEU A 348 -27.12 -30.60 18.83
N ASP A 349 -28.34 -31.09 19.03
CA ASP A 349 -28.66 -32.27 19.82
C ASP A 349 -28.02 -33.53 19.22
N LYS A 350 -28.04 -33.68 17.90
CA LYS A 350 -27.37 -34.75 17.17
C LYS A 350 -25.85 -34.81 17.45
N TYR A 351 -25.22 -33.67 17.67
CA TYR A 351 -23.79 -33.57 17.97
C TYR A 351 -23.49 -33.24 19.45
N ALA A 352 -24.46 -33.40 20.36
CA ALA A 352 -24.29 -33.08 21.77
C ALA A 352 -23.09 -33.82 22.43
N ASN A 353 -22.88 -35.08 22.03
CA ASN A 353 -21.79 -35.95 22.52
C ASN A 353 -20.46 -35.73 21.80
N TYR A 354 -20.35 -34.72 20.92
CA TYR A 354 -19.07 -34.40 20.30
C TYR A 354 -18.12 -33.77 21.33
N GLU A 355 -16.98 -34.44 21.58
CA GLU A 355 -16.00 -34.08 22.61
C GLU A 355 -14.93 -33.08 22.13
N GLY A 356 -14.98 -32.66 20.89
CA GLY A 356 -14.05 -31.67 20.34
C GLY A 356 -14.19 -30.30 20.98
N LYS A 357 -13.14 -29.48 20.85
CA LYS A 357 -13.11 -28.10 21.38
C LYS A 357 -14.10 -27.14 20.67
N THR A 358 -14.56 -27.49 19.48
CA THR A 358 -15.48 -26.69 18.66
C THR A 358 -16.92 -27.15 18.86
N LEU A 359 -17.88 -26.33 18.48
CA LEU A 359 -19.32 -26.64 18.60
C LEU A 359 -19.73 -27.86 17.75
N LEU A 360 -19.17 -27.98 16.55
CA LEU A 360 -19.43 -29.04 15.59
C LEU A 360 -18.10 -29.55 15.00
N PRO A 361 -18.07 -30.77 14.40
CA PRO A 361 -16.82 -31.37 13.87
C PRO A 361 -16.42 -30.74 12.52
N TYR A 362 -15.83 -29.54 12.57
CA TYR A 362 -15.37 -28.82 11.42
C TYR A 362 -14.13 -29.45 10.77
N ILE A 363 -14.07 -29.33 9.44
CA ILE A 363 -12.89 -29.68 8.62
C ILE A 363 -12.30 -28.42 8.00
N SER A 364 -11.18 -28.51 7.25
CA SER A 364 -10.63 -27.33 6.58
C SER A 364 -11.64 -26.71 5.61
N GLU A 365 -11.64 -25.38 5.47
CA GLU A 365 -12.58 -24.65 4.61
C GLU A 365 -12.58 -25.16 3.17
N GLN A 366 -11.41 -25.54 2.65
CA GLN A 366 -11.30 -26.09 1.30
C GLN A 366 -12.06 -27.43 1.17
N LYS A 367 -11.86 -28.36 2.13
CA LYS A 367 -12.58 -29.63 2.15
C LYS A 367 -14.07 -29.44 2.39
N TYR A 368 -14.43 -28.48 3.26
CA TYR A 368 -15.82 -28.13 3.52
C TYR A 368 -16.54 -27.61 2.28
N ASN A 369 -15.92 -26.69 1.54
CA ASN A 369 -16.51 -26.19 0.28
C ASN A 369 -16.67 -27.30 -0.77
N GLN A 370 -15.75 -28.28 -0.83
CA GLN A 370 -15.92 -29.44 -1.70
C GLN A 370 -17.08 -30.35 -1.22
N ALA A 371 -17.15 -30.61 0.07
CA ALA A 371 -18.24 -31.40 0.65
C ALA A 371 -19.62 -30.78 0.40
N ILE A 372 -19.74 -29.44 0.44
CA ILE A 372 -20.97 -28.73 0.09
C ILE A 372 -21.38 -29.03 -1.35
N LYS A 373 -20.44 -28.96 -2.31
CA LYS A 373 -20.72 -29.25 -3.72
C LYS A 373 -21.20 -30.70 -3.92
N ASP A 374 -20.52 -31.64 -3.27
CA ASP A 374 -20.85 -33.05 -3.33
C ASP A 374 -22.25 -33.31 -2.73
N ALA A 375 -22.56 -32.69 -1.61
CA ALA A 375 -23.87 -32.82 -0.95
C ALA A 375 -25.01 -32.24 -1.82
N PHE A 376 -24.77 -31.09 -2.47
CA PHE A 376 -25.74 -30.50 -3.39
C PHE A 376 -26.01 -31.43 -4.59
N THR A 377 -24.95 -31.99 -5.16
CA THR A 377 -25.05 -32.93 -6.30
C THR A 377 -25.87 -34.14 -5.92
N LEU A 378 -25.60 -34.77 -4.74
CA LEU A 378 -26.34 -35.93 -4.27
C LEU A 378 -27.78 -35.61 -3.87
N ALA A 379 -28.05 -34.40 -3.39
CA ALA A 379 -29.39 -33.94 -3.08
C ALA A 379 -30.18 -33.51 -4.33
N GLY A 380 -29.61 -33.56 -5.54
CA GLY A 380 -30.27 -33.17 -6.79
C GLY A 380 -30.49 -31.65 -6.93
N ILE A 381 -29.75 -30.81 -6.19
CA ILE A 381 -29.85 -29.35 -6.26
C ILE A 381 -28.86 -28.85 -7.32
N THR A 382 -29.29 -28.83 -8.57
CA THR A 382 -28.43 -28.58 -9.75
C THR A 382 -28.98 -27.48 -10.66
N ARG A 383 -29.96 -26.70 -10.21
CA ARG A 383 -30.50 -25.61 -11.05
C ARG A 383 -29.40 -24.65 -11.50
N VAL A 384 -29.60 -24.07 -12.66
CA VAL A 384 -28.66 -23.12 -13.25
C VAL A 384 -28.81 -21.75 -12.61
N VAL A 385 -27.70 -21.15 -12.27
CA VAL A 385 -27.58 -19.77 -11.78
C VAL A 385 -26.66 -18.98 -12.71
N SER A 386 -26.87 -17.67 -12.78
CA SER A 386 -26.03 -16.78 -13.56
C SER A 386 -24.82 -16.35 -12.72
N VAL A 387 -23.62 -16.69 -13.16
CA VAL A 387 -22.36 -16.38 -12.48
C VAL A 387 -21.55 -15.41 -13.33
N LEU A 388 -21.18 -14.26 -12.76
CA LEU A 388 -20.31 -13.32 -13.47
C LEU A 388 -18.90 -13.89 -13.58
N ASN A 389 -18.39 -13.98 -14.80
CA ASN A 389 -16.96 -14.23 -15.04
C ASN A 389 -16.19 -12.95 -14.68
N PRO A 390 -15.28 -12.97 -13.70
CA PRO A 390 -14.59 -11.76 -13.24
C PRO A 390 -13.59 -11.20 -14.26
N GLN A 391 -13.26 -11.94 -15.31
CA GLN A 391 -12.30 -11.54 -16.36
C GLN A 391 -13.03 -10.98 -17.58
N THR A 392 -13.99 -11.73 -18.15
CA THR A 392 -14.73 -11.32 -19.34
C THR A 392 -15.89 -10.39 -19.04
N ARG A 393 -16.34 -10.35 -17.77
CA ARG A 393 -17.54 -9.63 -17.30
C ARG A 393 -18.85 -10.17 -17.88
N GLU A 394 -18.81 -11.35 -18.45
CA GLU A 394 -19.99 -12.02 -19.01
C GLU A 394 -20.71 -12.84 -17.94
N GLN A 395 -22.02 -12.95 -18.08
CA GLN A 395 -22.85 -13.84 -17.26
C GLN A 395 -22.77 -15.26 -17.82
N VAL A 396 -22.25 -16.20 -17.02
CA VAL A 396 -22.08 -17.60 -17.40
C VAL A 396 -23.12 -18.45 -16.68
N PRO A 397 -24.03 -19.12 -17.40
CA PRO A 397 -24.95 -20.09 -16.81
C PRO A 397 -24.17 -21.24 -16.18
N THR A 398 -24.34 -21.48 -14.88
CA THR A 398 -23.56 -22.49 -14.15
C THR A 398 -24.47 -23.24 -13.18
N PRO A 399 -24.39 -24.58 -13.07
CA PRO A 399 -25.12 -25.33 -12.06
C PRO A 399 -24.73 -24.91 -10.64
N ILE A 400 -25.73 -24.71 -9.76
CA ILE A 400 -25.49 -24.17 -8.42
C ILE A 400 -24.59 -25.06 -7.55
N ASN A 401 -24.62 -26.39 -7.75
CA ASN A 401 -23.75 -27.32 -7.06
C ASN A 401 -22.26 -27.12 -7.39
N GLU A 402 -21.92 -26.64 -8.60
CA GLU A 402 -20.54 -26.36 -8.99
C GLU A 402 -19.95 -25.10 -8.33
N VAL A 403 -20.80 -24.17 -7.96
CA VAL A 403 -20.42 -22.88 -7.35
C VAL A 403 -20.83 -22.75 -5.89
N ALA A 404 -21.42 -23.81 -5.32
CA ALA A 404 -21.78 -23.85 -3.93
C ALA A 404 -20.55 -23.74 -3.02
N SER A 405 -20.69 -22.98 -1.94
CA SER A 405 -19.64 -22.74 -0.95
C SER A 405 -20.23 -22.34 0.39
N SER A 406 -19.41 -22.30 1.42
CA SER A 406 -19.78 -21.84 2.76
C SER A 406 -20.42 -20.43 2.77
N HIS A 407 -20.06 -19.57 1.81
CA HIS A 407 -20.67 -18.24 1.69
C HIS A 407 -22.12 -18.29 1.21
N LEU A 408 -22.51 -19.34 0.48
CA LEU A 408 -23.87 -19.56 0.03
C LEU A 408 -24.83 -19.77 1.22
N ALA A 409 -24.38 -20.42 2.30
CA ALA A 409 -25.16 -20.54 3.54
C ALA A 409 -25.58 -19.18 4.12
N ARG A 410 -24.64 -18.24 4.18
CA ARG A 410 -24.93 -16.88 4.64
C ARG A 410 -25.87 -16.14 3.66
N ARG A 411 -25.70 -16.34 2.36
CA ARG A 411 -26.61 -15.79 1.35
C ARG A 411 -28.02 -16.38 1.50
N CYS A 412 -28.13 -17.68 1.77
CA CYS A 412 -29.41 -18.34 2.08
C CYS A 412 -30.11 -17.67 3.27
N PHE A 413 -29.41 -17.48 4.39
CA PHE A 413 -29.96 -16.82 5.57
C PHE A 413 -30.47 -15.40 5.25
N VAL A 414 -29.61 -14.57 4.69
CA VAL A 414 -29.93 -13.16 4.43
C VAL A 414 -31.01 -13.00 3.35
N GLY A 415 -30.90 -13.76 2.24
CA GLY A 415 -31.83 -13.68 1.12
C GLY A 415 -33.25 -14.10 1.51
N ASN A 416 -33.41 -15.26 2.16
CA ASN A 416 -34.74 -15.73 2.56
C ASN A 416 -35.37 -14.87 3.67
N LEU A 417 -34.56 -14.39 4.64
CA LEU A 417 -35.10 -13.46 5.65
C LEU A 417 -35.53 -12.11 5.04
N TYR A 418 -34.68 -11.57 4.14
CA TYR A 418 -35.03 -10.30 3.50
C TYR A 418 -36.31 -10.39 2.63
N LYS A 419 -36.49 -11.52 1.94
CA LYS A 419 -37.71 -11.78 1.16
C LYS A 419 -38.98 -11.69 2.04
N GLN A 420 -38.92 -12.19 3.29
CA GLN A 420 -40.06 -12.21 4.20
C GLN A 420 -40.24 -10.89 4.98
N VAL A 421 -39.17 -10.32 5.52
CA VAL A 421 -39.21 -9.17 6.43
C VAL A 421 -39.12 -7.83 5.70
N LYS A 422 -38.46 -7.78 4.54
CA LYS A 422 -38.22 -6.56 3.72
C LYS A 422 -37.52 -5.42 4.49
N ASP A 423 -37.04 -5.65 5.73
CA ASP A 423 -36.24 -4.69 6.51
C ASP A 423 -34.76 -5.08 6.55
N PRO A 424 -33.89 -4.32 5.85
CA PRO A 424 -32.47 -4.58 5.83
C PRO A 424 -31.78 -4.40 7.18
N ASN A 425 -32.34 -3.58 8.08
CA ASN A 425 -31.72 -3.32 9.38
C ASN A 425 -31.92 -4.51 10.32
N LEU A 426 -33.12 -5.06 10.40
CA LEU A 426 -33.42 -6.24 11.21
C LEU A 426 -32.63 -7.46 10.75
N VAL A 427 -32.59 -7.74 9.44
CA VAL A 427 -31.79 -8.82 8.88
C VAL A 427 -30.29 -8.56 9.06
N GLY A 428 -29.89 -7.28 9.01
CA GLY A 428 -28.53 -6.83 9.27
C GLY A 428 -28.06 -7.12 10.69
N GLU A 429 -28.89 -6.89 11.69
CA GLU A 429 -28.61 -7.18 13.10
C GLU A 429 -28.37 -8.68 13.33
N LEU A 430 -29.23 -9.54 12.79
CA LEU A 430 -29.09 -11.02 12.89
C LEU A 430 -27.86 -11.54 12.14
N SER A 431 -27.42 -10.89 11.09
CA SER A 431 -26.32 -11.33 10.25
C SER A 431 -25.00 -10.59 10.52
N GLY A 432 -24.98 -9.59 11.41
CA GLY A 432 -23.80 -8.78 11.72
C GLY A 432 -23.34 -7.91 10.52
N HIS A 433 -24.26 -7.40 9.70
CA HIS A 433 -23.98 -6.37 8.72
C HIS A 433 -24.08 -4.98 9.37
N LYS A 434 -23.20 -4.06 8.95
CA LYS A 434 -23.34 -2.66 9.35
C LYS A 434 -24.54 -2.02 8.65
N ARG A 435 -25.21 -1.09 9.33
CA ARG A 435 -26.25 -0.25 8.71
C ARG A 435 -25.69 0.46 7.48
N GLY A 436 -26.45 0.50 6.39
CA GLY A 436 -25.99 1.09 5.12
C GLY A 436 -24.94 0.29 4.36
N SER A 437 -24.72 -0.98 4.69
CA SER A 437 -23.73 -1.82 4.02
C SER A 437 -24.06 -2.01 2.53
N LYS A 438 -23.14 -1.58 1.65
CA LYS A 438 -23.23 -1.83 0.20
C LYS A 438 -23.38 -3.32 -0.14
N ALA A 439 -22.84 -4.20 0.70
CA ALA A 439 -22.99 -5.65 0.53
C ALA A 439 -24.46 -6.10 0.74
N PHE A 440 -25.22 -5.38 1.55
CA PHE A 440 -26.63 -5.71 1.80
C PHE A 440 -27.56 -5.23 0.65
N VAL A 441 -27.20 -4.12 -0.01
CA VAL A 441 -27.97 -3.59 -1.16
C VAL A 441 -28.14 -4.65 -2.26
N ARG A 442 -27.16 -5.51 -2.45
CA ARG A 442 -27.20 -6.60 -3.46
C ARG A 442 -28.30 -7.62 -3.20
N TYR A 443 -28.71 -7.84 -1.95
CA TYR A 443 -29.81 -8.76 -1.65
C TYR A 443 -31.16 -8.19 -2.05
N ARG A 444 -31.27 -6.86 -2.25
CA ARG A 444 -32.49 -6.21 -2.79
C ARG A 444 -32.65 -6.45 -4.29
N GLU A 445 -31.54 -6.70 -5.00
CA GLU A 445 -31.55 -6.89 -6.46
C GLU A 445 -31.94 -8.32 -6.88
N ILE A 446 -31.99 -9.27 -5.92
CA ILE A 446 -32.16 -10.71 -6.21
C ILE A 446 -33.64 -11.08 -6.45
N ASP A 447 -34.59 -10.32 -5.89
CA ASP A 447 -35.94 -10.81 -5.78
C ASP A 447 -36.79 -10.39 -6.97
N GLU A 448 -36.81 -11.25 -7.98
CA GLU A 448 -37.64 -11.09 -9.17
C GLU A 448 -39.13 -11.17 -8.79
N GLU A 449 -39.52 -11.97 -7.76
CA GLU A 449 -40.92 -12.02 -7.26
C GLU A 449 -41.31 -10.69 -6.64
N ILE A 450 -40.44 -10.05 -5.85
CA ILE A 450 -40.74 -8.70 -5.32
C ILE A 450 -40.92 -7.70 -6.47
N LYS A 451 -40.10 -7.79 -7.51
CA LYS A 451 -40.24 -6.92 -8.69
C LYS A 451 -41.59 -7.19 -9.40
N GLN A 452 -41.94 -8.45 -9.57
CA GLN A 452 -43.23 -8.84 -10.15
C GLN A 452 -44.40 -8.37 -9.29
N ASP A 453 -44.32 -8.55 -7.97
CA ASP A 453 -45.37 -8.06 -7.05
C ASP A 453 -45.51 -6.54 -7.10
N LEU A 454 -44.38 -5.81 -7.19
CA LEU A 454 -44.41 -4.35 -7.35
C LEU A 454 -45.03 -3.91 -8.67
N VAL A 455 -44.77 -4.62 -9.78
CA VAL A 455 -45.38 -4.33 -11.08
C VAL A 455 -46.88 -4.64 -11.07
N ARG A 456 -47.30 -5.71 -10.39
CA ARG A 456 -48.73 -6.02 -10.21
C ARG A 456 -49.52 -4.94 -9.45
N LEU A 457 -48.84 -4.11 -8.63
CA LEU A 457 -49.48 -2.96 -7.99
C LEU A 457 -49.82 -1.83 -8.97
N LEU A 458 -49.39 -1.93 -10.22
CA LEU A 458 -49.68 -0.98 -11.30
C LEU A 458 -50.89 -1.44 -12.16
N GLU A 459 -51.38 -2.67 -11.95
CA GLU A 459 -52.56 -3.24 -12.58
C GLU A 459 -53.84 -2.87 -11.76
#